data_bf051fd128c0fc47db0bede535983c98
#
_entry.id   bf051fd128c0fc47db0bede535983c98
#
_cell.length_a   1.000
_cell.length_b   1.000
_cell.length_c   1.000
_cell.angle_alpha   90.00
_cell.angle_beta   90.00
_cell.angle_gamma   90.00
#
_symmetry.space_group_name_H-M   'P 1'
#
loop_
_entity.id
_entity.type
_entity.pdbx_description
1 polymer ?
#
loop_
_entity_poly.entity_id
_entity_poly.type
_entity_poly.pdbx_seq_one_letter_code
_entity_poly.pdbx_strand_id
1 'polypeptide(L)'
;GSMSKVFSLAGLRLGWVAGPSDFIRECALRRDYTTISCGQIDEALALVALKNKEKILARNLSIVRESVEIVDSWVKSEERIKWVRPKAGTTGFLFYDYAKPSEEFCIDLFRTNGTFLVPGKCFDRENWLRIGYAYGKETLKKGLEGLSSYLRELEEANVGRVTLL
;
A
#
# COMPACT_ATOMS: atom_id res chain seq x y z
N GLY A 1 -13.16 -12.24 -6.70
CA GLY A 1 -13.26 -11.37 -5.53
C GLY A 1 -12.38 -11.86 -4.39
N SER A 2 -12.20 -11.03 -3.34
CA SER A 2 -11.31 -11.36 -2.23
C SER A 2 -11.75 -10.66 -0.94
N MET A 3 -11.56 -11.35 0.18
CA MET A 3 -11.74 -10.78 1.52
C MET A 3 -10.58 -9.85 1.93
N SER A 4 -9.45 -9.93 1.25
CA SER A 4 -8.18 -9.31 1.69
C SER A 4 -8.17 -7.78 1.70
N LYS A 5 -8.82 -7.11 0.74
CA LYS A 5 -8.73 -5.65 0.58
C LYS A 5 -10.02 -4.95 0.98
N VAL A 6 -11.08 -5.15 0.23
CA VAL A 6 -12.38 -4.49 0.42
C VAL A 6 -12.97 -4.75 1.81
N PHE A 7 -12.81 -5.97 2.34
CA PHE A 7 -13.28 -6.36 3.65
C PHE A 7 -12.24 -6.19 4.77
N SER A 8 -11.00 -5.82 4.46
CA SER A 8 -9.87 -5.72 5.42
C SER A 8 -9.56 -7.03 6.17
N LEU A 9 -9.85 -8.18 5.56
CA LEU A 9 -9.71 -9.51 6.15
C LEU A 9 -8.63 -10.33 5.41
N ALA A 10 -7.46 -9.72 5.21
CA ALA A 10 -6.34 -10.37 4.51
C ALA A 10 -5.86 -11.64 5.21
N GLY A 11 -6.00 -11.71 6.52
CA GLY A 11 -5.60 -12.87 7.35
C GLY A 11 -6.40 -14.14 7.08
N LEU A 12 -7.65 -14.03 6.59
CA LEU A 12 -8.47 -15.20 6.26
C LEU A 12 -8.00 -15.97 5.02
N ARG A 13 -7.10 -15.39 4.22
CA ARG A 13 -6.58 -16.01 2.99
C ARG A 13 -7.68 -16.52 2.04
N LEU A 14 -8.82 -15.85 1.97
CA LEU A 14 -10.02 -16.30 1.28
C LEU A 14 -10.44 -15.34 0.18
N GLY A 15 -10.84 -15.93 -0.95
CA GLY A 15 -11.40 -15.23 -2.09
C GLY A 15 -12.26 -16.17 -2.93
N TRP A 16 -12.79 -15.68 -4.02
CA TRP A 16 -13.64 -16.47 -4.93
C TRP A 16 -13.39 -16.08 -6.38
N VAL A 17 -13.65 -17.03 -7.25
CA VAL A 17 -13.63 -16.85 -8.70
C VAL A 17 -15.03 -17.08 -9.23
N ALA A 18 -15.50 -16.19 -10.11
CA ALA A 18 -16.73 -16.34 -10.87
C ALA A 18 -16.41 -16.23 -12.37
N GLY A 19 -16.94 -17.14 -13.17
CA GLY A 19 -16.64 -17.21 -14.59
C GLY A 19 -17.46 -18.27 -15.32
N PRO A 20 -17.20 -18.52 -16.60
CA PRO A 20 -17.83 -19.61 -17.37
C PRO A 20 -17.65 -20.96 -16.68
N SER A 21 -18.65 -21.83 -16.80
CA SER A 21 -18.68 -23.13 -16.12
C SER A 21 -17.46 -24.01 -16.43
N ASP A 22 -17.00 -24.04 -17.67
CA ASP A 22 -15.82 -24.82 -18.08
C ASP A 22 -14.54 -24.31 -17.43
N PHE A 23 -14.36 -22.98 -17.34
CA PHE A 23 -13.24 -22.37 -16.64
C PHE A 23 -13.26 -22.70 -15.14
N ILE A 24 -14.44 -22.60 -14.50
CA ILE A 24 -14.58 -22.93 -13.06
C ILE A 24 -14.30 -24.41 -12.80
N ARG A 25 -14.77 -25.31 -13.68
CA ARG A 25 -14.46 -26.73 -13.57
C ARG A 25 -12.96 -27.00 -13.64
N GLU A 26 -12.25 -26.40 -14.59
CA GLU A 26 -10.80 -26.52 -14.70
C GLU A 26 -10.05 -25.95 -13.48
N CYS A 27 -10.52 -24.85 -12.91
CA CYS A 27 -9.99 -24.32 -11.66
C CYS A 27 -10.21 -25.30 -10.49
N ALA A 28 -11.39 -25.90 -10.38
CA ALA A 28 -11.71 -26.85 -9.33
C ALA A 28 -10.80 -28.09 -9.39
N LEU A 29 -10.60 -28.67 -10.58
CA LEU A 29 -9.70 -29.81 -10.78
C LEU A 29 -8.26 -29.50 -10.33
N ARG A 30 -7.78 -28.30 -10.60
CA ARG A 30 -6.42 -27.89 -10.19
C ARG A 30 -6.33 -27.56 -8.72
N ARG A 31 -7.43 -27.18 -8.10
CA ARG A 31 -7.49 -26.91 -6.67
C ARG A 31 -7.23 -28.15 -5.83
N ASP A 32 -7.62 -29.31 -6.31
CA ASP A 32 -7.49 -30.61 -5.60
C ASP A 32 -6.03 -30.95 -5.28
N TYR A 33 -5.08 -30.53 -6.09
CA TYR A 33 -3.65 -30.76 -5.85
C TYR A 33 -2.86 -29.50 -5.44
N THR A 34 -3.57 -28.39 -5.11
CA THR A 34 -2.96 -27.18 -4.54
C THR A 34 -3.43 -26.95 -3.10
N THR A 35 -4.60 -26.38 -2.92
CA THR A 35 -5.13 -25.99 -1.61
C THR A 35 -6.23 -26.90 -1.08
N ILE A 36 -6.78 -27.78 -1.92
CA ILE A 36 -7.89 -28.71 -1.64
C ILE A 36 -9.17 -27.97 -1.24
N SER A 37 -9.18 -27.32 -0.06
CA SER A 37 -10.31 -26.54 0.46
C SER A 37 -9.81 -25.32 1.24
N CYS A 38 -10.67 -24.35 1.44
CA CYS A 38 -10.43 -23.28 2.42
C CYS A 38 -10.70 -23.80 3.82
N GLY A 39 -10.16 -23.11 4.83
CA GLY A 39 -10.43 -23.43 6.23
C GLY A 39 -11.90 -23.13 6.59
N GLN A 40 -12.58 -24.04 7.27
CA GLN A 40 -13.99 -23.86 7.66
C GLN A 40 -14.19 -22.62 8.56
N ILE A 41 -13.24 -22.34 9.45
CA ILE A 41 -13.27 -21.15 10.32
C ILE A 41 -13.19 -19.89 9.46
N ASP A 42 -12.28 -19.86 8.48
CA ASP A 42 -12.12 -18.74 7.57
C ASP A 42 -13.39 -18.48 6.73
N GLU A 43 -14.02 -19.55 6.26
CA GLU A 43 -15.30 -19.47 5.52
C GLU A 43 -16.44 -18.96 6.42
N ALA A 44 -16.53 -19.44 7.65
CA ALA A 44 -17.54 -18.97 8.61
C ALA A 44 -17.37 -17.48 8.92
N LEU A 45 -16.16 -17.00 9.16
CA LEU A 45 -15.86 -15.59 9.38
C LEU A 45 -16.13 -14.75 8.12
N ALA A 46 -15.79 -15.25 6.94
CA ALA A 46 -16.07 -14.59 5.68
C ALA A 46 -17.60 -14.46 5.46
N LEU A 47 -18.40 -15.48 5.81
CA LEU A 47 -19.87 -15.42 5.74
C LEU A 47 -20.42 -14.33 6.66
N VAL A 48 -19.92 -14.23 7.89
CA VAL A 48 -20.30 -13.15 8.81
C VAL A 48 -19.98 -11.78 8.21
N ALA A 49 -18.79 -11.62 7.63
CA ALA A 49 -18.39 -10.37 6.98
C ALA A 49 -19.28 -10.03 5.77
N LEU A 50 -19.62 -11.00 4.93
CA LEU A 50 -20.51 -10.79 3.79
C LEU A 50 -21.92 -10.40 4.21
N LYS A 51 -22.47 -11.00 5.27
CA LYS A 51 -23.76 -10.62 5.86
C LYS A 51 -23.76 -9.19 6.42
N ASN A 52 -22.60 -8.68 6.83
CA ASN A 52 -22.43 -7.33 7.36
C ASN A 52 -21.69 -6.39 6.40
N LYS A 53 -21.68 -6.70 5.09
CA LYS A 53 -20.87 -6.02 4.08
C LYS A 53 -21.00 -4.51 4.09
N GLU A 54 -22.23 -3.98 4.19
CA GLU A 54 -22.46 -2.55 4.11
C GLU A 54 -21.79 -1.78 5.26
N LYS A 55 -21.88 -2.33 6.47
CA LYS A 55 -21.24 -1.75 7.67
C LYS A 55 -19.72 -1.77 7.55
N ILE A 56 -19.15 -2.89 7.07
CA ILE A 56 -17.70 -3.04 6.87
C ILE A 56 -17.20 -2.10 5.77
N LEU A 57 -17.92 -2.04 4.65
CA LEU A 57 -17.57 -1.18 3.53
C LEU A 57 -17.63 0.31 3.90
N ALA A 58 -18.67 0.74 4.61
CA ALA A 58 -18.80 2.11 5.08
C ALA A 58 -17.60 2.51 5.97
N ARG A 59 -17.24 1.67 6.94
CA ARG A 59 -16.05 1.87 7.79
C ARG A 59 -14.76 1.96 6.96
N ASN A 60 -14.53 1.00 6.08
CA ASN A 60 -13.29 0.92 5.32
C ASN A 60 -13.16 2.07 4.32
N LEU A 61 -14.24 2.48 3.67
CA LEU A 61 -14.27 3.65 2.79
C LEU A 61 -13.98 4.94 3.55
N SER A 62 -14.50 5.10 4.77
CA SER A 62 -14.19 6.27 5.61
C SER A 62 -12.70 6.35 5.89
N ILE A 63 -12.07 5.23 6.31
CA ILE A 63 -10.62 5.17 6.59
C ILE A 63 -9.80 5.54 5.33
N VAL A 64 -10.13 4.92 4.19
CA VAL A 64 -9.39 5.15 2.95
C VAL A 64 -9.52 6.59 2.47
N ARG A 65 -10.72 7.17 2.51
CA ARG A 65 -10.97 8.55 2.10
C ARG A 65 -10.19 9.54 2.97
N GLU A 66 -10.26 9.39 4.28
CA GLU A 66 -9.49 10.23 5.20
C GLU A 66 -7.97 10.10 4.95
N SER A 67 -7.48 8.89 4.77
CA SER A 67 -6.06 8.64 4.54
C SER A 67 -5.56 9.22 3.22
N VAL A 68 -6.34 9.17 2.15
CA VAL A 68 -5.98 9.79 0.86
C VAL A 68 -5.86 11.31 1.00
N GLU A 69 -6.77 11.96 1.77
CA GLU A 69 -6.68 13.41 2.01
C GLU A 69 -5.40 13.77 2.80
N ILE A 70 -5.04 12.95 3.79
CA ILE A 70 -3.79 13.16 4.57
C ILE A 70 -2.58 13.09 3.64
N VAL A 71 -2.48 12.04 2.81
CA VAL A 71 -1.35 11.90 1.87
C VAL A 71 -1.36 13.01 0.82
N ASP A 72 -2.52 13.38 0.27
CA ASP A 72 -2.64 14.42 -0.75
C ASP A 72 -2.22 15.80 -0.21
N SER A 73 -2.60 16.11 1.02
CA SER A 73 -2.19 17.34 1.70
C SER A 73 -0.68 17.35 1.97
N TRP A 74 -0.14 16.23 2.39
CA TRP A 74 1.29 16.07 2.61
C TRP A 74 2.09 16.19 1.29
N VAL A 75 1.68 15.53 0.21
CA VAL A 75 2.34 15.65 -1.10
C VAL A 75 2.37 17.10 -1.58
N LYS A 76 1.30 17.88 -1.34
CA LYS A 76 1.24 19.30 -1.70
C LYS A 76 2.20 20.18 -0.88
N SER A 77 2.62 19.73 0.29
CA SER A 77 3.61 20.44 1.12
C SER A 77 5.07 20.09 0.81
N GLU A 78 5.30 19.05 0.01
CA GLU A 78 6.64 18.57 -0.34
C GLU A 78 6.99 18.95 -1.79
N GLU A 79 7.99 19.80 -1.98
CA GLU A 79 8.35 20.35 -3.30
C GLU A 79 8.81 19.28 -4.31
N ARG A 80 9.54 18.28 -3.81
CA ARG A 80 10.16 17.22 -4.63
C ARG A 80 9.41 15.91 -4.67
N ILE A 81 8.20 15.88 -4.11
CA ILE A 81 7.31 14.71 -4.16
C ILE A 81 6.12 15.03 -5.05
N LYS A 82 5.79 14.09 -5.91
CA LYS A 82 4.60 14.16 -6.77
C LYS A 82 3.87 12.84 -6.78
N TRP A 83 2.59 12.87 -7.03
CA TRP A 83 1.81 11.66 -7.26
C TRP A 83 0.61 11.91 -8.17
N VAL A 84 0.11 10.83 -8.73
CA VAL A 84 -1.24 10.83 -9.30
C VAL A 84 -2.18 10.37 -8.19
N ARG A 85 -2.98 11.29 -7.65
CA ARG A 85 -3.91 10.98 -6.57
C ARG A 85 -4.81 9.79 -6.94
N PRO A 86 -4.78 8.69 -6.16
CA PRO A 86 -5.60 7.52 -6.44
C PRO A 86 -7.10 7.84 -6.34
N LYS A 87 -7.88 7.32 -7.29
CA LYS A 87 -9.35 7.39 -7.26
C LYS A 87 -9.97 6.26 -6.43
N ALA A 88 -9.20 5.18 -6.22
CA ALA A 88 -9.61 3.99 -5.48
C ALA A 88 -8.38 3.21 -5.01
N GLY A 89 -8.59 2.23 -4.13
CA GLY A 89 -7.54 1.35 -3.63
C GLY A 89 -6.96 1.79 -2.30
N THR A 90 -5.91 1.12 -1.87
CA THR A 90 -5.26 1.26 -0.55
C THR A 90 -3.79 1.60 -0.65
N THR A 91 -3.29 1.78 -1.88
CA THR A 91 -1.88 2.08 -2.18
C THR A 91 -1.79 3.18 -3.22
N GLY A 92 -0.72 3.97 -3.15
CA GLY A 92 -0.37 4.99 -4.11
C GLY A 92 1.09 4.88 -4.53
N PHE A 93 1.46 5.63 -5.55
CA PHE A 93 2.81 5.72 -6.07
C PHE A 93 3.27 7.17 -5.97
N LEU A 94 4.35 7.40 -5.23
CA LEU A 94 4.99 8.69 -5.04
C LEU A 94 6.20 8.78 -5.95
N PHE A 95 6.28 9.80 -6.78
CA PHE A 95 7.52 10.17 -7.48
C PHE A 95 8.35 11.06 -6.56
N TYR A 96 9.66 10.82 -6.50
CA TYR A 96 10.62 11.69 -5.81
C TYR A 96 11.69 12.18 -6.76
N ASP A 97 12.08 13.44 -6.63
CA ASP A 97 13.08 14.10 -7.47
C ASP A 97 14.44 14.21 -6.75
N TYR A 98 15.10 13.06 -6.60
CA TYR A 98 16.46 12.94 -6.06
C TYR A 98 17.24 11.93 -6.87
N ALA A 99 18.54 12.18 -7.07
CA ALA A 99 19.46 11.27 -7.76
C ALA A 99 19.90 10.12 -6.86
N LYS A 100 18.96 9.35 -6.35
CA LYS A 100 19.19 8.20 -5.47
C LYS A 100 18.33 7.02 -5.92
N PRO A 101 18.91 5.81 -6.14
CA PRO A 101 18.14 4.62 -6.49
C PRO A 101 17.04 4.31 -5.46
N SER A 102 15.87 3.86 -5.92
CA SER A 102 14.69 3.67 -5.07
C SER A 102 14.89 2.62 -3.98
N GLU A 103 15.71 1.60 -4.22
CA GLU A 103 16.05 0.58 -3.23
C GLU A 103 16.92 1.17 -2.10
N GLU A 104 17.96 1.91 -2.45
CA GLU A 104 18.82 2.59 -1.47
C GLU A 104 18.05 3.63 -0.67
N PHE A 105 17.18 4.39 -1.34
CA PHE A 105 16.29 5.35 -0.69
C PHE A 105 15.44 4.68 0.40
N CYS A 106 14.78 3.58 0.08
CA CYS A 106 13.92 2.87 1.03
C CYS A 106 14.70 2.23 2.18
N ILE A 107 15.89 1.69 1.91
CA ILE A 107 16.76 1.08 2.93
C ILE A 107 17.25 2.15 3.91
N ASP A 108 17.73 3.27 3.40
CA ASP A 108 18.24 4.35 4.24
C ASP A 108 17.14 5.02 5.05
N LEU A 109 15.98 5.31 4.44
CA LEU A 109 14.80 5.81 5.12
C LEU A 109 14.42 4.90 6.31
N PHE A 110 14.37 3.59 6.08
CA PHE A 110 14.07 2.63 7.14
C PHE A 110 15.12 2.61 8.25
N ARG A 111 16.41 2.68 7.91
CA ARG A 111 17.50 2.71 8.88
C ARG A 111 17.51 3.99 9.71
N THR A 112 17.17 5.12 9.09
CA THR A 112 17.18 6.44 9.75
C THR A 112 16.07 6.56 10.79
N ASN A 113 14.84 6.16 10.45
CA ASN A 113 13.70 6.45 11.33
C ASN A 113 12.60 5.38 11.37
N GLY A 114 12.84 4.22 10.76
CA GLY A 114 11.91 3.09 10.75
C GLY A 114 10.72 3.23 9.78
N THR A 115 10.70 4.25 8.93
CA THR A 115 9.65 4.40 7.92
C THR A 115 9.86 3.41 6.78
N PHE A 116 8.87 2.57 6.53
CA PHE A 116 8.93 1.53 5.51
C PHE A 116 8.07 1.86 4.29
N LEU A 117 8.72 1.95 3.12
CA LEU A 117 8.09 2.06 1.81
C LEU A 117 8.62 0.96 0.89
N VAL A 118 7.91 0.69 -0.21
CA VAL A 118 8.38 -0.29 -1.19
C VAL A 118 9.02 0.47 -2.36
N PRO A 119 10.26 0.11 -2.73
CA PRO A 119 10.97 0.80 -3.82
C PRO A 119 10.30 0.58 -5.16
N GLY A 120 10.31 1.60 -6.00
CA GLY A 120 9.74 1.56 -7.34
C GLY A 120 10.44 0.56 -8.26
N LYS A 121 11.71 0.26 -8.01
CA LYS A 121 12.47 -0.81 -8.67
C LYS A 121 11.71 -2.15 -8.71
N CYS A 122 10.97 -2.50 -7.66
CA CYS A 122 10.12 -3.70 -7.63
C CYS A 122 8.99 -3.71 -8.68
N PHE A 123 8.78 -2.59 -9.37
CA PHE A 123 7.75 -2.35 -10.38
C PHE A 123 8.34 -1.79 -11.68
N ASP A 124 9.65 -1.96 -11.88
CA ASP A 124 10.42 -1.42 -13.03
C ASP A 124 10.27 0.13 -13.17
N ARG A 125 10.21 0.82 -12.02
CA ARG A 125 10.02 2.28 -11.92
C ARG A 125 10.99 2.90 -10.93
N GLU A 126 12.19 3.27 -11.36
CA GLU A 126 13.09 4.08 -10.54
C GLU A 126 12.51 5.47 -10.27
N ASN A 127 12.97 6.12 -9.20
CA ASN A 127 12.45 7.37 -8.68
C ASN A 127 10.99 7.33 -8.20
N TRP A 128 10.46 6.13 -7.94
CA TRP A 128 9.13 5.94 -7.38
C TRP A 128 9.16 5.14 -6.09
N LEU A 129 8.16 5.39 -5.24
CA LEU A 129 7.97 4.71 -3.96
C LEU A 129 6.50 4.29 -3.85
N ARG A 130 6.24 3.03 -3.51
CA ARG A 130 4.87 2.60 -3.22
C ARG A 130 4.56 2.83 -1.75
N ILE A 131 3.55 3.64 -1.49
CA ILE A 131 2.98 3.86 -0.17
C ILE A 131 1.68 3.09 0.00
N GLY A 132 1.52 2.41 1.15
CA GLY A 132 0.22 1.93 1.62
C GLY A 132 -0.35 2.96 2.58
N TYR A 133 -1.60 3.37 2.39
CA TYR A 133 -2.22 4.42 3.21
C TYR A 133 -3.49 3.98 3.96
N ALA A 134 -3.92 2.73 3.81
CA ALA A 134 -5.11 2.21 4.49
C ALA A 134 -4.80 1.60 5.87
N TYR A 135 -3.89 2.20 6.60
CA TYR A 135 -3.55 1.87 7.98
C TYR A 135 -4.22 2.85 8.96
N GLY A 136 -3.95 2.69 10.25
CA GLY A 136 -4.37 3.66 11.24
C GLY A 136 -3.78 5.05 10.96
N LYS A 137 -4.60 6.10 11.14
CA LYS A 137 -4.28 7.49 10.87
C LYS A 137 -2.97 7.96 11.50
N GLU A 138 -2.72 7.58 12.76
CA GLU A 138 -1.52 7.99 13.50
C GLU A 138 -0.26 7.33 12.90
N THR A 139 -0.34 6.06 12.52
CA THR A 139 0.77 5.36 11.85
C THR A 139 1.09 6.00 10.51
N LEU A 140 0.07 6.39 9.73
CA LEU A 140 0.24 7.07 8.45
C LEU A 140 0.93 8.42 8.63
N LYS A 141 0.45 9.26 9.54
CA LYS A 141 1.05 10.58 9.81
C LYS A 141 2.51 10.45 10.25
N LYS A 142 2.78 9.56 11.21
CA LYS A 142 4.14 9.31 11.70
C LYS A 142 5.07 8.85 10.57
N GLY A 143 4.60 8.00 9.66
CA GLY A 143 5.38 7.58 8.49
C GLY A 143 5.67 8.73 7.52
N LEU A 144 4.69 9.61 7.27
CA LEU A 144 4.89 10.79 6.43
C LEU A 144 5.84 11.82 7.07
N GLU A 145 5.75 12.04 8.38
CA GLU A 145 6.70 12.87 9.15
C GLU A 145 8.13 12.31 9.06
N GLY A 146 8.29 10.99 9.20
CA GLY A 146 9.57 10.32 9.02
C GLY A 146 10.13 10.49 7.60
N LEU A 147 9.28 10.41 6.58
CA LEU A 147 9.69 10.66 5.20
C LEU A 147 10.10 12.11 5.00
N SER A 148 9.33 13.09 5.50
CA SER A 148 9.71 14.52 5.44
C SER A 148 11.04 14.80 6.14
N SER A 149 11.30 14.16 7.28
CA SER A 149 12.60 14.31 7.97
C SER A 149 13.76 13.83 7.10
N TYR A 150 13.60 12.66 6.51
CA TYR A 150 14.62 12.09 5.65
C TYR A 150 14.85 12.91 4.36
N LEU A 151 13.79 13.48 3.77
CA LEU A 151 13.92 14.37 2.61
C LEU A 151 14.76 15.61 2.94
N ARG A 152 14.56 16.23 4.13
CA ARG A 152 15.38 17.36 4.59
C ARG A 152 16.86 16.99 4.75
N GLU A 153 17.16 15.83 5.33
CA GLU A 153 18.54 15.32 5.44
C GLU A 153 19.22 15.16 4.07
N LEU A 154 18.46 14.66 3.07
CA LEU A 154 18.96 14.55 1.69
C LEU A 154 19.25 15.92 1.06
N GLU A 155 18.45 16.94 1.34
CA GLU A 155 18.65 18.31 0.85
C GLU A 155 19.91 18.94 1.46
N GLU A 156 20.06 18.84 2.77
CA GLU A 156 21.25 19.34 3.49
C GLU A 156 22.55 18.69 2.99
N ALA A 157 22.53 17.36 2.76
CA ALA A 157 23.67 16.64 2.21
C ALA A 157 24.01 17.05 0.77
N ASN A 158 23.03 17.43 -0.05
CA ASN A 158 23.25 17.92 -1.41
C ASN A 158 23.79 19.35 -1.43
N VAL A 159 23.31 20.23 -0.57
CA VAL A 159 23.82 21.61 -0.43
C VAL A 159 25.29 21.61 0.03
N GLY A 160 25.64 20.75 0.98
CA GLY A 160 27.04 20.62 1.45
C GLY A 160 28.03 20.14 0.39
N ARG A 161 27.57 19.41 -0.63
CA ARG A 161 28.41 18.99 -1.77
C ARG A 161 28.67 20.09 -2.80
N VAL A 162 27.75 21.01 -2.97
CA VAL A 162 27.87 22.14 -3.93
C VAL A 162 28.79 23.24 -3.37
N THR A 163 28.95 23.34 -2.06
CA THR A 163 29.80 24.37 -1.42
C THR A 163 31.28 23.99 -1.34
N LEU A 164 31.66 22.76 -1.70
CA LEU A 164 33.02 22.24 -1.67
C LEU A 164 33.66 22.12 -3.06
N LEU A 165 33.05 22.66 -4.10
CA LEU A 165 33.62 22.81 -5.46
C LEU A 165 33.79 24.29 -5.81
#